data_7baecec43259019d009b70c8906da1a6
#
_entry.id   7baecec43259019d009b70c8906da1a6
#
_cell.length_a   1.000
_cell.length_b   1.000
_cell.length_c   1.000
_cell.angle_alpha   90.00
_cell.angle_beta   90.00
_cell.angle_gamma   90.00
#
_symmetry.space_group_name_H-M   'P 1'
#
loop_
_entity.id
_entity.type
_entity.pdbx_description
1 polymer ?
#
loop_
_entity_poly.entity_id
_entity_poly.type
_entity_poly.pdbx_seq_one_letter_code
_entity_poly.pdbx_strand_id
1 'polypeptide(L)'
;MVKKRIKRTYRVAKYVAYKETLVDYREKFWSFIGAFLGIGIIAFIQSIYFTESDNLFLIGSFGATCVLIYGVIQSPLAQPRNLIGGHLVSAIIGVTVFQLLPDIIWLTAPLAVALSIIGMQYTKTLHPPGGATALIAVSGSESIKDLGYLYVLFPVLSGVVILLLVALIVNNMTSQRKYPSDGRFSRNFKWFIDPIRDQSQRIKQKRNKRKNKKAATNSTYPKGGFSPSNETF
;
A
#
# COMPACT_ATOMS: atom_id res chain seq x y z
N MET A 1 5.52 -12.00 43.85
CA MET A 1 6.24 -12.04 42.53
C MET A 1 5.31 -12.00 41.32
N VAL A 2 4.22 -12.75 41.28
CA VAL A 2 3.31 -12.88 40.11
C VAL A 2 2.70 -11.53 39.69
N LYS A 3 2.17 -10.72 40.59
CA LYS A 3 1.59 -9.38 40.27
C LYS A 3 2.60 -8.43 39.59
N LYS A 4 3.88 -8.50 39.98
CA LYS A 4 4.94 -7.67 39.38
C LYS A 4 5.26 -8.11 37.95
N ARG A 5 5.20 -9.41 37.67
CA ARG A 5 5.42 -10.01 36.35
C ARG A 5 4.27 -9.68 35.39
N ILE A 6 3.02 -9.82 35.85
CA ILE A 6 1.82 -9.45 35.07
C ILE A 6 1.84 -7.97 34.69
N LYS A 7 2.16 -7.09 35.67
CA LYS A 7 2.22 -5.62 35.43
C LYS A 7 3.34 -5.23 34.45
N ARG A 8 4.46 -5.99 34.42
CA ARG A 8 5.54 -5.82 33.46
C ARG A 8 5.13 -6.28 32.08
N THR A 9 4.51 -7.46 31.95
CA THR A 9 4.03 -8.02 30.68
C THR A 9 2.96 -7.12 30.05
N TYR A 10 2.00 -6.63 30.84
CA TYR A 10 0.98 -5.68 30.38
C TYR A 10 1.60 -4.37 29.87
N ARG A 11 2.63 -3.85 30.59
CA ARG A 11 3.31 -2.61 30.18
C ARG A 11 4.10 -2.78 28.88
N VAL A 12 4.76 -3.94 28.72
CA VAL A 12 5.50 -4.29 27.49
C VAL A 12 4.51 -4.49 26.32
N ALA A 13 3.43 -5.25 26.52
CA ALA A 13 2.41 -5.46 25.51
C ALA A 13 1.76 -4.14 25.07
N LYS A 14 1.42 -3.26 26.04
CA LYS A 14 0.88 -1.92 25.74
C LYS A 14 1.89 -1.04 24.99
N TYR A 15 3.18 -1.12 25.34
CA TYR A 15 4.23 -0.35 24.65
C TYR A 15 4.46 -0.85 23.22
N VAL A 16 4.48 -2.18 22.99
CA VAL A 16 4.60 -2.80 21.68
C VAL A 16 3.40 -2.43 20.80
N ALA A 17 2.18 -2.64 21.29
CA ALA A 17 0.96 -2.28 20.58
C ALA A 17 0.89 -0.77 20.26
N TYR A 18 1.28 0.09 21.22
CA TYR A 18 1.30 1.53 21.03
C TYR A 18 2.38 1.97 20.03
N LYS A 19 3.57 1.35 20.06
CA LYS A 19 4.65 1.65 19.13
C LYS A 19 4.34 1.19 17.71
N GLU A 20 3.70 0.04 17.55
CA GLU A 20 3.27 -0.48 16.24
C GLU A 20 2.14 0.37 15.63
N THR A 21 1.31 1.02 16.46
CA THR A 21 0.21 1.87 15.99
C THR A 21 0.58 3.34 15.82
N LEU A 22 1.79 3.76 16.25
CA LEU A 22 2.31 5.12 16.04
C LEU A 22 2.79 5.34 14.61
N VAL A 23 1.87 5.24 13.67
CA VAL A 23 2.13 5.73 12.31
C VAL A 23 2.02 7.27 12.34
N ASP A 24 3.07 7.96 11.90
CA ASP A 24 3.09 9.42 11.79
C ASP A 24 1.89 9.90 10.97
N TYR A 25 1.30 11.05 11.34
CA TYR A 25 0.18 11.65 10.62
C TYR A 25 0.47 11.82 9.12
N ARG A 26 1.72 12.09 8.75
CA ARG A 26 2.15 12.19 7.35
C ARG A 26 2.06 10.86 6.63
N GLU A 27 2.41 9.76 7.29
CA GLU A 27 2.28 8.42 6.72
C GLU A 27 0.81 8.07 6.47
N LYS A 28 -0.07 8.39 7.42
CA LYS A 28 -1.53 8.22 7.27
C LYS A 28 -2.08 9.01 6.10
N PHE A 29 -1.66 10.27 5.95
CA PHE A 29 -2.06 11.13 4.84
C PHE A 29 -1.64 10.55 3.48
N TRP A 30 -0.39 10.11 3.35
CA TRP A 30 0.10 9.54 2.09
C TRP A 30 -0.50 8.17 1.79
N SER A 31 -0.79 7.37 2.79
CA SER A 31 -1.54 6.11 2.63
C SER A 31 -2.96 6.37 2.12
N PHE A 32 -3.64 7.37 2.67
CA PHE A 32 -4.95 7.81 2.19
C PHE A 32 -4.90 8.27 0.73
N ILE A 33 -3.98 9.18 0.39
CA ILE A 33 -3.84 9.69 -0.99
C ILE A 33 -3.55 8.55 -1.98
N GLY A 34 -2.63 7.65 -1.63
CA GLY A 34 -2.28 6.52 -2.48
C GLY A 34 -3.46 5.59 -2.74
N ALA A 35 -4.17 5.18 -1.69
CA ALA A 35 -5.33 4.31 -1.81
C ALA A 35 -6.48 5.00 -2.55
N PHE A 36 -6.76 6.27 -2.23
CA PHE A 36 -7.80 7.05 -2.87
C PHE A 36 -7.56 7.20 -4.39
N LEU A 37 -6.34 7.56 -4.79
CA LEU A 37 -6.00 7.70 -6.20
C LEU A 37 -5.97 6.33 -6.91
N GLY A 38 -5.37 5.31 -6.29
CA GLY A 38 -5.27 3.97 -6.88
C GLY A 38 -6.62 3.34 -7.16
N ILE A 39 -7.48 3.27 -6.15
CA ILE A 39 -8.84 2.74 -6.31
C ILE A 39 -9.71 3.71 -7.11
N GLY A 40 -9.54 5.03 -6.94
CA GLY A 40 -10.29 6.04 -7.66
C GLY A 40 -10.12 5.95 -9.17
N ILE A 41 -8.90 5.74 -9.68
CA ILE A 41 -8.65 5.53 -11.11
C ILE A 41 -9.35 4.25 -11.60
N ILE A 42 -9.26 3.15 -10.85
CA ILE A 42 -9.91 1.88 -11.21
C ILE A 42 -11.44 2.06 -11.22
N ALA A 43 -12.01 2.69 -10.20
CA ALA A 43 -13.44 2.95 -10.11
C ALA A 43 -13.93 3.89 -11.21
N PHE A 44 -13.13 4.90 -11.56
CA PHE A 44 -13.42 5.81 -12.66
C PHE A 44 -13.45 5.09 -14.02
N ILE A 45 -12.47 4.21 -14.29
CA ILE A 45 -12.46 3.37 -15.49
C ILE A 45 -13.69 2.45 -15.49
N GLN A 46 -14.01 1.83 -14.34
CA GLN A 46 -15.19 1.00 -14.19
C GLN A 46 -16.47 1.78 -14.57
N SER A 47 -16.63 3.00 -14.06
CA SER A 47 -17.84 3.82 -14.28
C SER A 47 -18.03 4.28 -15.72
N ILE A 48 -16.95 4.41 -16.50
CA ILE A 48 -17.04 4.88 -17.90
C ILE A 48 -17.27 3.72 -18.87
N TYR A 49 -16.59 2.58 -18.64
CA TYR A 49 -16.52 1.51 -19.64
C TYR A 49 -17.36 0.29 -19.32
N PHE A 50 -17.91 0.19 -18.10
CA PHE A 50 -18.65 -0.99 -17.66
C PHE A 50 -19.99 -0.60 -17.04
N THR A 51 -20.99 -1.47 -17.22
CA THR A 51 -22.31 -1.29 -16.61
C THR A 51 -22.24 -1.40 -15.09
N GLU A 52 -23.09 -0.66 -14.38
CA GLU A 52 -23.11 -0.62 -12.90
C GLU A 52 -23.38 -1.98 -12.25
N SER A 53 -24.09 -2.89 -12.96
CA SER A 53 -24.41 -4.24 -12.46
C SER A 53 -23.20 -5.15 -12.32
N ASP A 54 -22.12 -4.90 -13.10
CA ASP A 54 -20.97 -5.79 -13.17
C ASP A 54 -19.71 -5.06 -12.72
N ASN A 55 -19.34 -5.20 -11.45
CA ASN A 55 -18.08 -4.67 -10.94
C ASN A 55 -16.86 -5.45 -11.48
N LEU A 56 -16.77 -5.51 -12.81
CA LEU A 56 -15.79 -6.35 -13.52
C LEU A 56 -14.37 -5.91 -13.27
N PHE A 57 -14.15 -4.59 -13.20
CA PHE A 57 -12.80 -4.02 -13.02
C PHE A 57 -12.48 -3.67 -11.57
N LEU A 58 -13.47 -3.31 -10.76
CA LEU A 58 -13.29 -2.97 -9.35
C LEU A 58 -13.41 -4.23 -8.47
N ILE A 59 -12.43 -5.11 -8.50
CA ILE A 59 -12.42 -6.33 -7.71
C ILE A 59 -11.94 -6.12 -6.27
N GLY A 60 -12.56 -6.83 -5.32
CA GLY A 60 -12.30 -6.65 -3.88
C GLY A 60 -10.85 -6.92 -3.44
N SER A 61 -10.11 -7.76 -4.18
CA SER A 61 -8.69 -8.01 -3.91
C SER A 61 -7.81 -6.75 -4.03
N PHE A 62 -8.20 -5.75 -4.84
CA PHE A 62 -7.48 -4.49 -4.96
C PHE A 62 -7.57 -3.63 -3.71
N GLY A 63 -8.71 -3.67 -2.99
CA GLY A 63 -8.81 -3.01 -1.68
C GLY A 63 -7.79 -3.55 -0.69
N ALA A 64 -7.68 -4.87 -0.56
CA ALA A 64 -6.67 -5.52 0.28
C ALA A 64 -5.23 -5.20 -0.19
N THR A 65 -5.01 -5.15 -1.49
CA THR A 65 -3.73 -4.74 -2.09
C THR A 65 -3.33 -3.33 -1.68
N CYS A 66 -4.27 -2.37 -1.72
CA CYS A 66 -4.02 -0.99 -1.31
C CYS A 66 -3.56 -0.88 0.15
N VAL A 67 -4.11 -1.69 1.05
CA VAL A 67 -3.64 -1.72 2.45
C VAL A 67 -2.16 -2.07 2.53
N LEU A 68 -1.69 -3.03 1.74
CA LEU A 68 -0.28 -3.41 1.70
C LEU A 68 0.61 -2.36 1.03
N ILE A 69 0.29 -1.97 -0.21
CA ILE A 69 1.19 -1.15 -1.02
C ILE A 69 1.19 0.33 -0.64
N TYR A 70 0.17 0.81 0.09
CA TYR A 70 0.10 2.20 0.58
C TYR A 70 0.19 2.29 2.10
N GLY A 71 -0.29 1.28 2.83
CA GLY A 71 -0.30 1.27 4.30
C GLY A 71 0.95 0.67 4.92
N VAL A 72 1.53 -0.38 4.32
CA VAL A 72 2.67 -1.13 4.87
C VAL A 72 3.77 -1.30 3.81
N ILE A 73 4.20 -0.18 3.23
CA ILE A 73 5.10 -0.13 2.06
C ILE A 73 6.45 -0.85 2.24
N GLN A 74 6.90 -1.02 3.49
CA GLN A 74 8.16 -1.71 3.81
C GLN A 74 8.01 -3.23 3.86
N SER A 75 6.77 -3.74 3.85
CA SER A 75 6.52 -5.17 3.86
C SER A 75 7.11 -5.85 2.63
N PRO A 76 7.81 -6.98 2.78
CA PRO A 76 8.21 -7.80 1.63
C PRO A 76 7.02 -8.21 0.75
N LEU A 77 5.85 -8.43 1.38
CA LEU A 77 4.61 -8.85 0.71
C LEU A 77 4.00 -7.73 -0.16
N ALA A 78 4.37 -6.47 0.09
CA ALA A 78 3.92 -5.30 -0.66
C ALA A 78 4.79 -4.98 -1.88
N GLN A 79 5.93 -5.67 -2.07
CA GLN A 79 6.87 -5.34 -3.13
C GLN A 79 6.34 -5.71 -4.52
N PRO A 80 6.78 -5.02 -5.61
CA PRO A 80 6.23 -5.21 -6.96
C PRO A 80 6.26 -6.65 -7.47
N ARG A 81 7.30 -7.41 -7.12
CA ARG A 81 7.39 -8.82 -7.46
C ARG A 81 6.25 -9.63 -6.85
N ASN A 82 5.98 -9.41 -5.56
CA ASN A 82 4.92 -10.09 -4.83
C ASN A 82 3.55 -9.62 -5.29
N LEU A 83 3.39 -8.32 -5.49
CA LEU A 83 2.17 -7.70 -6.01
C LEU A 83 1.76 -8.31 -7.36
N ILE A 84 2.62 -8.22 -8.36
CA ILE A 84 2.31 -8.72 -9.71
C ILE A 84 2.22 -10.25 -9.70
N GLY A 85 3.26 -10.93 -9.22
CA GLY A 85 3.35 -12.39 -9.26
C GLY A 85 2.27 -13.06 -8.43
N GLY A 86 1.95 -12.50 -7.25
CA GLY A 86 0.91 -13.04 -6.37
C GLY A 86 -0.47 -13.00 -7.03
N HIS A 87 -0.86 -11.88 -7.61
CA HIS A 87 -2.12 -11.76 -8.32
C HIS A 87 -2.18 -12.66 -9.56
N LEU A 88 -1.12 -12.69 -10.38
CA LEU A 88 -1.10 -13.52 -11.60
C LEU A 88 -1.18 -15.00 -11.29
N VAL A 89 -0.34 -15.50 -10.38
CA VAL A 89 -0.36 -16.92 -9.97
C VAL A 89 -1.73 -17.31 -9.42
N SER A 90 -2.30 -16.46 -8.58
CA SER A 90 -3.60 -16.72 -7.97
C SER A 90 -4.74 -16.68 -8.98
N ALA A 91 -4.72 -15.73 -9.92
CA ALA A 91 -5.73 -15.65 -10.97
C ALA A 91 -5.69 -16.89 -11.88
N ILE A 92 -4.49 -17.31 -12.32
CA ILE A 92 -4.32 -18.52 -13.14
C ILE A 92 -4.87 -19.74 -12.41
N ILE A 93 -4.49 -19.93 -11.14
CA ILE A 93 -4.94 -21.07 -10.34
C ILE A 93 -6.46 -21.01 -10.13
N GLY A 94 -7.03 -19.86 -9.78
CA GLY A 94 -8.45 -19.71 -9.57
C GLY A 94 -9.27 -20.07 -10.81
N VAL A 95 -8.89 -19.53 -11.98
CA VAL A 95 -9.53 -19.88 -13.26
C VAL A 95 -9.37 -21.36 -13.60
N THR A 96 -8.19 -21.92 -13.39
CA THR A 96 -7.95 -23.35 -13.64
C THR A 96 -8.85 -24.23 -12.76
N VAL A 97 -8.97 -23.90 -11.47
CA VAL A 97 -9.85 -24.65 -10.55
C VAL A 97 -11.31 -24.54 -11.00
N PHE A 98 -11.77 -23.35 -11.39
CA PHE A 98 -13.12 -23.13 -11.90
C PHE A 98 -13.41 -23.93 -13.18
N GLN A 99 -12.46 -23.98 -14.12
CA GLN A 99 -12.66 -24.69 -15.40
C GLN A 99 -12.56 -26.21 -15.31
N LEU A 100 -11.77 -26.72 -14.38
CA LEU A 100 -11.52 -28.18 -14.28
C LEU A 100 -12.45 -28.91 -13.32
N LEU A 101 -13.10 -28.19 -12.40
CA LEU A 101 -13.93 -28.80 -11.37
C LEU A 101 -15.40 -28.40 -11.55
N PRO A 102 -16.35 -29.22 -11.07
CA PRO A 102 -17.76 -28.84 -11.04
C PRO A 102 -17.96 -27.58 -10.18
N ASP A 103 -18.91 -26.72 -10.55
CA ASP A 103 -19.22 -25.46 -9.83
C ASP A 103 -19.88 -25.76 -8.47
N ILE A 104 -19.09 -26.28 -7.56
CA ILE A 104 -19.45 -26.59 -6.17
C ILE A 104 -18.62 -25.69 -5.27
N ILE A 105 -19.19 -24.56 -4.83
CA ILE A 105 -18.47 -23.47 -4.15
C ILE A 105 -17.73 -23.92 -2.88
N TRP A 106 -18.29 -24.86 -2.08
CA TRP A 106 -17.64 -25.34 -0.88
C TRP A 106 -16.39 -26.22 -1.16
N LEU A 107 -16.19 -26.66 -2.40
CA LEU A 107 -15.02 -27.39 -2.87
C LEU A 107 -14.06 -26.46 -3.63
N THR A 108 -14.56 -25.72 -4.62
CA THR A 108 -13.74 -24.91 -5.52
C THR A 108 -13.11 -23.73 -4.81
N ALA A 109 -13.83 -23.03 -3.92
CA ALA A 109 -13.32 -21.86 -3.23
C ALA A 109 -12.13 -22.17 -2.30
N PRO A 110 -12.22 -23.13 -1.36
CA PRO A 110 -11.08 -23.44 -0.50
C PRO A 110 -9.90 -24.02 -1.30
N LEU A 111 -10.16 -24.82 -2.35
CA LEU A 111 -9.11 -25.38 -3.18
C LEU A 111 -8.36 -24.30 -3.97
N ALA A 112 -9.08 -23.34 -4.59
CA ALA A 112 -8.48 -22.22 -5.32
C ALA A 112 -7.57 -21.39 -4.39
N VAL A 113 -8.05 -21.06 -3.18
CA VAL A 113 -7.24 -20.30 -2.22
C VAL A 113 -6.04 -21.11 -1.73
N ALA A 114 -6.22 -22.36 -1.35
CA ALA A 114 -5.13 -23.20 -0.85
C ALA A 114 -4.04 -23.43 -1.90
N LEU A 115 -4.42 -23.77 -3.14
CA LEU A 115 -3.47 -23.94 -4.24
C LEU A 115 -2.79 -22.61 -4.60
N SER A 116 -3.48 -21.47 -4.54
CA SER A 116 -2.88 -20.17 -4.79
C SER A 116 -1.80 -19.82 -3.76
N ILE A 117 -2.02 -20.14 -2.48
CA ILE A 117 -1.00 -19.97 -1.44
C ILE A 117 0.24 -20.82 -1.76
N ILE A 118 0.07 -22.09 -2.08
CA ILE A 118 1.16 -22.99 -2.45
C ILE A 118 1.88 -22.48 -3.70
N GLY A 119 1.14 -22.10 -4.73
CA GLY A 119 1.70 -21.54 -5.97
C GLY A 119 2.53 -20.27 -5.73
N MET A 120 2.01 -19.36 -4.91
CA MET A 120 2.74 -18.15 -4.52
C MET A 120 4.00 -18.45 -3.69
N GLN A 121 3.97 -19.49 -2.84
CA GLN A 121 5.15 -19.94 -2.08
C GLN A 121 6.24 -20.51 -3.00
N TYR A 122 5.89 -21.37 -3.94
CA TYR A 122 6.83 -21.92 -4.93
C TYR A 122 7.45 -20.83 -5.81
N THR A 123 6.67 -19.89 -6.27
CA THR A 123 7.15 -18.78 -7.11
C THR A 123 7.84 -17.66 -6.30
N LYS A 124 7.80 -17.75 -4.96
CA LYS A 124 8.30 -16.73 -4.03
C LYS A 124 7.65 -15.36 -4.28
N THR A 125 6.34 -15.35 -4.55
CA THR A 125 5.54 -14.15 -4.83
C THR A 125 4.38 -14.00 -3.86
N LEU A 126 4.55 -14.46 -2.62
CA LEU A 126 3.49 -14.43 -1.63
C LEU A 126 2.93 -13.02 -1.44
N HIS A 127 1.64 -12.86 -1.75
CA HIS A 127 0.87 -11.63 -1.67
C HIS A 127 -0.54 -11.95 -1.18
N PRO A 128 -0.89 -11.67 0.08
CA PRO A 128 -2.17 -12.10 0.66
C PRO A 128 -3.41 -11.75 -0.17
N PRO A 129 -3.51 -10.56 -0.79
CA PRO A 129 -4.64 -10.24 -1.67
C PRO A 129 -4.79 -11.18 -2.89
N GLY A 130 -3.71 -11.88 -3.27
CA GLY A 130 -3.79 -12.93 -4.31
C GLY A 130 -4.78 -14.03 -3.95
N GLY A 131 -4.86 -14.44 -2.67
CA GLY A 131 -5.88 -15.40 -2.23
C GLY A 131 -7.30 -14.94 -2.53
N ALA A 132 -7.59 -13.66 -2.32
CA ALA A 132 -8.89 -13.08 -2.69
C ALA A 132 -9.08 -13.06 -4.22
N THR A 133 -8.01 -12.86 -5.01
CA THR A 133 -8.08 -12.93 -6.48
C THR A 133 -8.46 -14.33 -6.96
N ALA A 134 -7.88 -15.39 -6.39
CA ALA A 134 -8.25 -16.76 -6.70
C ALA A 134 -9.71 -17.06 -6.30
N LEU A 135 -10.13 -16.57 -5.13
CA LEU A 135 -11.49 -16.72 -4.65
C LEU A 135 -12.51 -16.06 -5.61
N ILE A 136 -12.22 -14.84 -6.08
CA ILE A 136 -13.08 -14.10 -7.01
C ILE A 136 -13.20 -14.84 -8.35
N ALA A 137 -12.16 -15.52 -8.82
CA ALA A 137 -12.23 -16.30 -10.05
C ALA A 137 -13.26 -17.45 -10.00
N VAL A 138 -13.52 -18.01 -8.82
CA VAL A 138 -14.48 -19.13 -8.63
C VAL A 138 -15.83 -18.69 -8.09
N SER A 139 -15.91 -17.56 -7.38
CA SER A 139 -17.12 -17.07 -6.71
C SER A 139 -17.66 -15.75 -7.25
N GLY A 140 -17.00 -15.18 -8.25
CA GLY A 140 -17.42 -13.93 -8.88
C GLY A 140 -18.71 -14.05 -9.69
N SER A 141 -19.13 -12.91 -10.26
CA SER A 141 -20.29 -12.87 -11.17
C SER A 141 -20.03 -13.74 -12.41
N GLU A 142 -21.11 -14.11 -13.11
CA GLU A 142 -20.98 -14.84 -14.39
C GLU A 142 -20.09 -14.08 -15.37
N SER A 143 -20.20 -12.75 -15.44
CA SER A 143 -19.33 -11.91 -16.27
C SER A 143 -17.84 -12.10 -15.97
N ILE A 144 -17.46 -12.36 -14.72
CA ILE A 144 -16.06 -12.67 -14.35
C ILE A 144 -15.69 -14.10 -14.76
N LYS A 145 -16.58 -15.05 -14.56
CA LYS A 145 -16.38 -16.47 -14.90
C LYS A 145 -16.24 -16.66 -16.42
N ASP A 146 -17.04 -15.95 -17.19
CA ASP A 146 -17.03 -15.98 -18.67
C ASP A 146 -15.73 -15.46 -19.29
N LEU A 147 -14.96 -14.63 -18.57
CA LEU A 147 -13.66 -14.20 -19.03
C LEU A 147 -12.64 -15.36 -19.14
N GLY A 148 -12.83 -16.44 -18.40
CA GLY A 148 -11.86 -17.51 -18.34
C GLY A 148 -10.45 -16.94 -18.07
N TYR A 149 -9.45 -17.34 -18.84
CA TYR A 149 -8.07 -16.85 -18.65
C TYR A 149 -7.87 -15.37 -19.00
N LEU A 150 -8.82 -14.71 -19.70
CA LEU A 150 -8.74 -13.26 -19.87
C LEU A 150 -8.83 -12.52 -18.52
N TYR A 151 -9.47 -13.11 -17.50
CA TYR A 151 -9.48 -12.59 -16.14
C TYR A 151 -8.08 -12.26 -15.62
N VAL A 152 -7.06 -13.06 -15.99
CA VAL A 152 -5.66 -12.85 -15.58
C VAL A 152 -5.10 -11.53 -16.13
N LEU A 153 -5.42 -11.22 -17.39
CA LEU A 153 -4.97 -10.00 -18.06
C LEU A 153 -5.87 -8.82 -17.70
N PHE A 154 -7.15 -9.04 -17.76
CA PHE A 154 -8.20 -8.08 -17.43
C PHE A 154 -9.29 -8.76 -16.59
N PRO A 155 -9.60 -8.26 -15.39
CA PRO A 155 -9.16 -7.03 -14.76
C PRO A 155 -7.85 -7.14 -13.94
N VAL A 156 -7.31 -8.35 -13.70
CA VAL A 156 -6.28 -8.55 -12.68
C VAL A 156 -4.98 -7.83 -13.00
N LEU A 157 -4.30 -8.17 -14.10
CA LEU A 157 -3.00 -7.55 -14.42
C LEU A 157 -3.13 -6.05 -14.67
N SER A 158 -4.14 -5.63 -15.42
CA SER A 158 -4.36 -4.20 -15.73
C SER A 158 -4.60 -3.37 -14.47
N GLY A 159 -5.42 -3.85 -13.54
CA GLY A 159 -5.65 -3.17 -12.26
C GLY A 159 -4.40 -3.14 -11.37
N VAL A 160 -3.68 -4.26 -11.29
CA VAL A 160 -2.40 -4.34 -10.55
C VAL A 160 -1.36 -3.36 -11.10
N VAL A 161 -1.27 -3.21 -12.42
CA VAL A 161 -0.37 -2.25 -13.07
C VAL A 161 -0.75 -0.81 -12.69
N ILE A 162 -2.03 -0.46 -12.72
CA ILE A 162 -2.51 0.87 -12.28
C ILE A 162 -2.11 1.12 -10.83
N LEU A 163 -2.42 0.18 -9.92
CA LEU A 163 -2.07 0.32 -8.50
C LEU A 163 -0.57 0.46 -8.28
N LEU A 164 0.24 -0.30 -9.03
CA LEU A 164 1.70 -0.21 -8.97
C LEU A 164 2.21 1.15 -9.44
N LEU A 165 1.71 1.67 -10.56
CA LEU A 165 2.12 2.98 -11.07
C LEU A 165 1.81 4.09 -10.07
N VAL A 166 0.60 4.10 -9.51
CA VAL A 166 0.23 5.04 -8.43
C VAL A 166 1.14 4.87 -7.21
N ALA A 167 1.46 3.61 -6.82
CA ALA A 167 2.36 3.35 -5.70
C ALA A 167 3.78 3.86 -5.94
N LEU A 168 4.32 3.69 -7.16
CA LEU A 168 5.64 4.20 -7.54
C LEU A 168 5.71 5.73 -7.48
N ILE A 169 4.62 6.42 -7.80
CA ILE A 169 4.54 7.88 -7.71
C ILE A 169 4.36 8.30 -6.25
N VAL A 170 3.26 7.95 -5.63
CA VAL A 170 2.83 8.46 -4.31
C VAL A 170 3.82 8.09 -3.21
N ASN A 171 4.31 6.85 -3.21
CA ASN A 171 5.24 6.40 -2.18
C ASN A 171 6.68 6.96 -2.34
N ASN A 172 6.98 7.69 -3.40
CA ASN A 172 8.27 8.35 -3.58
C ASN A 172 8.18 9.88 -3.57
N MET A 173 6.97 10.46 -3.40
CA MET A 173 6.79 11.90 -3.31
C MET A 173 7.38 12.52 -2.03
N THR A 174 7.69 11.72 -1.01
CA THR A 174 8.33 12.19 0.22
C THR A 174 9.68 11.54 0.42
N SER A 175 10.60 12.26 1.05
CA SER A 175 11.94 11.74 1.36
C SER A 175 11.95 10.65 2.45
N GLN A 176 10.82 10.43 3.13
CA GLN A 176 10.68 9.44 4.22
C GLN A 176 10.17 8.10 3.70
N ARG A 177 9.42 8.12 2.60
CA ARG A 177 8.88 6.92 1.95
C ARG A 177 9.78 6.49 0.81
N LYS A 178 10.00 5.20 0.69
CA LYS A 178 10.80 4.60 -0.38
C LYS A 178 10.12 3.33 -0.87
N TYR A 179 9.66 3.34 -2.11
CA TYR A 179 9.05 2.18 -2.73
C TYR A 179 9.54 2.04 -4.19
N PRO A 180 9.93 0.87 -4.64
CA PRO A 180 10.10 -0.37 -3.88
C PRO A 180 11.22 -0.27 -2.84
N SER A 181 11.10 -1.03 -1.74
CA SER A 181 12.17 -1.18 -0.75
C SER A 181 13.24 -2.18 -1.19
N ASP A 182 12.92 -3.12 -2.09
CA ASP A 182 13.86 -4.08 -2.67
C ASP A 182 14.80 -3.38 -3.66
N GLY A 183 16.11 -3.44 -3.36
CA GLY A 183 17.16 -2.80 -4.15
C GLY A 183 17.34 -3.37 -5.57
N ARG A 184 16.95 -4.63 -5.82
CA ARG A 184 17.03 -5.23 -7.16
C ARG A 184 15.98 -4.65 -8.10
N PHE A 185 14.74 -4.60 -7.65
CA PHE A 185 13.65 -4.04 -8.44
C PHE A 185 13.77 -2.52 -8.59
N SER A 186 14.23 -1.83 -7.54
CA SER A 186 14.48 -0.39 -7.56
C SER A 186 15.49 0.01 -8.65
N ARG A 187 16.49 -0.84 -8.99
CA ARG A 187 17.45 -0.57 -10.07
C ARG A 187 16.81 -0.48 -11.45
N ASN A 188 15.85 -1.37 -11.74
CA ASN A 188 15.19 -1.43 -13.05
C ASN A 188 14.28 -0.21 -13.30
N PHE A 189 13.77 0.41 -12.24
CA PHE A 189 12.88 1.58 -12.31
C PHE A 189 13.56 2.89 -11.89
N LYS A 190 14.90 2.90 -11.78
CA LYS A 190 15.67 4.07 -11.32
C LYS A 190 15.37 5.32 -12.15
N TRP A 191 15.32 5.17 -13.45
CA TRP A 191 15.02 6.26 -14.39
C TRP A 191 13.66 6.93 -14.12
N PHE A 192 12.69 6.19 -13.61
CA PHE A 192 11.35 6.71 -13.28
C PHE A 192 11.28 7.26 -11.85
N ILE A 193 11.94 6.60 -10.90
CA ILE A 193 11.85 6.91 -9.47
C ILE A 193 12.77 8.06 -9.10
N ASP A 194 13.99 8.13 -9.64
CA ASP A 194 14.99 9.12 -9.25
C ASP A 194 14.54 10.57 -9.49
N PRO A 195 13.92 10.93 -10.63
CA PRO A 195 13.42 12.29 -10.83
C PRO A 195 12.40 12.73 -9.77
N ILE A 196 11.50 11.82 -9.36
CA ILE A 196 10.47 12.10 -8.33
C ILE A 196 11.14 12.34 -6.97
N ARG A 197 12.13 11.53 -6.61
CA ARG A 197 12.89 11.68 -5.37
C ARG A 197 13.73 12.93 -5.33
N ASP A 198 14.40 13.28 -6.43
CA ASP A 198 15.22 14.47 -6.52
C ASP A 198 14.36 15.73 -6.35
N GLN A 199 13.19 15.77 -6.97
CA GLN A 199 12.25 16.86 -6.77
C GLN A 199 11.80 16.97 -5.32
N SER A 200 11.48 15.85 -4.67
CA SER A 200 11.12 15.80 -3.25
C SER A 200 12.24 16.31 -2.33
N GLN A 201 13.48 15.91 -2.60
CA GLN A 201 14.65 16.37 -1.83
C GLN A 201 14.90 17.86 -2.01
N ARG A 202 14.80 18.39 -3.23
CA ARG A 202 14.92 19.83 -3.53
C ARG A 202 13.87 20.66 -2.77
N ILE A 203 12.64 20.19 -2.72
CA ILE A 203 11.55 20.84 -1.96
C ILE A 203 11.90 20.86 -0.46
N LYS A 204 12.37 19.73 0.09
CA LYS A 204 12.77 19.64 1.50
C LYS A 204 13.92 20.58 1.84
N GLN A 205 14.95 20.66 0.98
CA GLN A 205 16.08 21.57 1.16
C GLN A 205 15.64 23.03 1.13
N LYS A 206 14.79 23.43 0.17
CA LYS A 206 14.24 24.79 0.10
C LYS A 206 13.47 25.15 1.38
N ARG A 207 12.65 24.21 1.89
CA ARG A 207 11.88 24.39 3.13
C ARG A 207 12.79 24.57 4.36
N ASN A 208 13.82 23.77 4.46
CA ASN A 208 14.80 23.89 5.57
C ASN A 208 15.56 25.21 5.50
N LYS A 209 16.04 25.63 4.32
CA LYS A 209 16.70 26.93 4.14
C LYS A 209 15.77 28.09 4.56
N ARG A 210 14.48 28.04 4.21
CA ARG A 210 13.50 29.07 4.63
C ARG A 210 13.27 29.09 6.14
N LYS A 211 13.21 27.90 6.79
CA LYS A 211 13.09 27.80 8.25
C LYS A 211 14.30 28.39 8.96
N ASN A 212 15.50 28.03 8.53
CA ASN A 212 16.75 28.54 9.11
C ASN A 212 16.87 30.06 8.92
N LYS A 213 16.49 30.60 7.75
CA LYS A 213 16.48 32.04 7.52
C LYS A 213 15.50 32.77 8.46
N LYS A 214 14.27 32.22 8.65
CA LYS A 214 13.31 32.79 9.61
C LYS A 214 13.79 32.72 11.06
N ALA A 215 14.45 31.61 11.46
CA ALA A 215 15.01 31.49 12.79
C ALA A 215 16.16 32.49 13.03
N ALA A 216 17.03 32.70 12.04
CA ALA A 216 18.08 33.71 12.11
C ALA A 216 17.54 35.13 12.20
N THR A 217 16.48 35.47 11.44
CA THR A 217 15.84 36.79 11.49
C THR A 217 15.20 37.06 12.85
N ASN A 218 14.55 36.04 13.46
CA ASN A 218 13.92 36.17 14.76
C ASN A 218 14.94 36.25 15.92
N SER A 219 16.17 35.76 15.71
CA SER A 219 17.27 35.84 16.69
C SER A 219 17.97 37.19 16.69
N THR A 220 17.77 37.99 15.63
CA THR A 220 18.44 39.30 15.46
C THR A 220 17.64 40.45 16.09
N TYR A 221 16.41 40.20 16.59
CA TYR A 221 15.70 41.18 17.38
C TYR A 221 16.15 41.08 18.85
N PRO A 222 16.80 42.10 19.42
CA PRO A 222 17.13 42.10 20.84
C PRO A 222 15.83 42.02 21.63
N LYS A 223 15.74 41.07 22.56
CA LYS A 223 14.70 41.08 23.57
C LYS A 223 14.90 42.36 24.37
N GLY A 224 14.11 43.39 24.08
CA GLY A 224 14.09 44.62 24.85
C GLY A 224 13.90 44.29 26.30
N GLY A 225 14.95 44.40 27.07
CA GLY A 225 14.93 44.31 28.52
C GLY A 225 14.15 45.49 29.06
N PHE A 226 12.94 45.27 29.52
CA PHE A 226 12.26 46.16 30.40
C PHE A 226 12.89 45.95 31.79
N SER A 227 13.79 46.85 32.17
CA SER A 227 14.27 46.97 33.53
C SER A 227 13.24 47.80 34.30
N PRO A 228 12.61 47.27 35.36
CA PRO A 228 11.82 48.12 36.26
C PRO A 228 12.79 48.96 37.07
N SER A 229 12.84 50.26 36.79
CA SER A 229 13.44 51.23 37.68
C SER A 229 12.75 51.24 39.00
N ASN A 230 13.48 50.86 40.07
CA ASN A 230 13.14 51.18 41.46
C ASN A 230 13.03 52.70 41.61
N GLU A 231 11.87 53.24 41.76
CA GLU A 231 11.68 54.52 42.39
C GLU A 231 11.07 54.28 43.77
N THR A 232 11.91 54.46 44.77
CA THR A 232 11.55 54.72 46.17
C THR A 232 10.98 56.15 46.27
N PHE A 233 9.76 56.26 46.79
CA PHE A 233 9.31 57.29 47.76
C PHE A 233 8.19 56.76 48.59
#